data_ab53ff006f7345fa9ad35cc3447ca2b0
#
_entry.id   ab53ff006f7345fa9ad35cc3447ca2b0
#
_cell.length_a   1.000
_cell.length_b   1.000
_cell.length_c   1.000
_cell.angle_alpha   90.00
_cell.angle_beta   90.00
_cell.angle_gamma   90.00
#
_symmetry.space_group_name_H-M   'P 1'
#
loop_
_entity.id
_entity.type
_entity.pdbx_description
1 polymer ?
#
loop_
_entity_poly.entity_id
_entity_poly.type
_entity_poly.pdbx_seq_one_letter_code
_entity_poly.pdbx_strand_id
1 'polypeptide(L)'
;MSEEYFTLADETVSAAEKYSEGIAHKIRQLEIASVVDMAILVLMIIIQSVRTIGISARNNVLEQKAYLDIHTGLSNKSKCEELLNDKRFINNPQACIMFDINNLKIANDTFGHSVGDQMINNFARLLRNAVPDKDFVGRYGGDEFVAVIYDTDKERIGEILAGLKREVDQFNTNAPSV
;
A
#
# COMPACT_ATOMS: atom_id res chain seq x y z
N MET A 1 11.94 30.09 83.63
CA MET A 1 12.10 28.70 83.09
C MET A 1 10.87 28.20 82.32
N SER A 2 9.62 28.42 82.81
CA SER A 2 8.45 27.92 82.06
C SER A 2 8.14 28.66 80.73
N GLU A 3 8.25 29.96 80.69
CA GLU A 3 7.99 30.78 79.50
C GLU A 3 9.03 30.58 78.35
N GLU A 4 10.27 30.38 78.68
CA GLU A 4 11.33 30.12 77.68
C GLU A 4 11.13 28.78 76.97
N TYR A 5 10.63 27.75 77.62
CA TYR A 5 10.31 26.46 76.95
C TYR A 5 9.11 26.57 76.03
N PHE A 6 8.11 27.38 76.38
CA PHE A 6 6.93 27.62 75.53
C PHE A 6 7.30 28.42 74.27
N THR A 7 8.14 29.45 74.40
CA THR A 7 8.63 30.21 73.22
C THR A 7 9.49 29.35 72.27
N LEU A 8 10.35 28.50 72.81
CA LEU A 8 11.20 27.62 72.01
C LEU A 8 10.34 26.52 71.31
N ALA A 9 9.33 26.02 71.97
CA ALA A 9 8.41 25.08 71.37
C ALA A 9 7.61 25.70 70.20
N ASP A 10 7.14 26.94 70.38
CA ASP A 10 6.37 27.67 69.38
C ASP A 10 7.24 28.03 68.16
N GLU A 11 8.51 28.42 68.35
CA GLU A 11 9.49 28.67 67.27
C GLU A 11 9.79 27.38 66.48
N THR A 12 9.96 26.21 67.17
CA THR A 12 10.22 24.94 66.51
C THR A 12 9.04 24.46 65.71
N VAL A 13 7.82 24.61 66.22
CA VAL A 13 6.55 24.27 65.49
C VAL A 13 6.40 25.17 64.25
N SER A 14 6.60 26.48 64.39
CA SER A 14 6.54 27.44 63.28
C SER A 14 7.60 27.14 62.18
N ALA A 15 8.81 26.77 62.62
CA ALA A 15 9.86 26.40 61.64
C ALA A 15 9.51 25.07 60.90
N ALA A 16 8.92 24.08 61.60
CA ALA A 16 8.49 22.83 61.01
C ALA A 16 7.30 23.05 60.05
N GLU A 17 6.36 23.93 60.39
CA GLU A 17 5.25 24.30 59.48
C GLU A 17 5.78 24.95 58.18
N LYS A 18 6.63 25.95 58.28
CA LYS A 18 7.25 26.59 57.11
C LYS A 18 8.03 25.62 56.23
N TYR A 19 8.74 24.68 56.84
CA TYR A 19 9.46 23.66 56.10
C TYR A 19 8.51 22.71 55.38
N SER A 20 7.42 22.29 56.06
CA SER A 20 6.38 21.45 55.47
C SER A 20 5.66 22.12 54.29
N GLU A 21 5.30 23.40 54.45
CA GLU A 21 4.70 24.19 53.37
C GLU A 21 5.64 24.35 52.16
N GLY A 22 6.94 24.55 52.42
CA GLY A 22 7.95 24.65 51.37
C GLY A 22 8.11 23.32 50.58
N ILE A 23 8.05 22.19 51.27
CA ILE A 23 8.08 20.87 50.61
C ILE A 23 6.80 20.63 49.80
N ALA A 24 5.62 20.92 50.38
CA ALA A 24 4.33 20.75 49.70
C ALA A 24 4.28 21.59 48.39
N HIS A 25 4.81 22.84 48.44
CA HIS A 25 4.89 23.70 47.27
C HIS A 25 5.81 23.10 46.17
N LYS A 26 6.99 22.58 46.53
CA LYS A 26 7.89 21.92 45.60
C LYS A 26 7.27 20.66 44.97
N ILE A 27 6.60 19.85 45.76
CA ILE A 27 5.91 18.64 45.27
C ILE A 27 4.83 19.03 44.24
N ARG A 28 4.01 20.03 44.54
CA ARG A 28 2.99 20.54 43.62
C ARG A 28 3.58 21.07 42.30
N GLN A 29 4.72 21.76 42.37
CA GLN A 29 5.42 22.20 41.16
C GLN A 29 5.92 21.02 40.30
N LEU A 30 6.47 20.00 40.94
CA LEU A 30 6.89 18.78 40.24
C LEU A 30 5.72 18.02 39.62
N GLU A 31 4.59 17.94 40.31
CA GLU A 31 3.37 17.30 39.78
C GLU A 31 2.86 18.08 38.54
N ILE A 32 2.78 19.39 38.59
CA ILE A 32 2.37 20.22 37.46
C ILE A 32 3.35 20.02 36.29
N ALA A 33 4.66 20.07 36.53
CA ALA A 33 5.66 19.84 35.50
C ALA A 33 5.53 18.46 34.83
N SER A 34 5.29 17.41 35.63
CA SER A 34 5.13 16.06 35.08
C SER A 34 3.85 15.92 34.24
N VAL A 35 2.76 16.60 34.61
CA VAL A 35 1.51 16.60 33.80
C VAL A 35 1.74 17.36 32.47
N VAL A 36 2.46 18.46 32.50
CA VAL A 36 2.80 19.21 31.27
C VAL A 36 3.68 18.39 30.33
N ASP A 37 4.72 17.75 30.88
CA ASP A 37 5.61 16.87 30.09
C ASP A 37 4.84 15.72 29.45
N MET A 38 3.94 15.09 30.20
CA MET A 38 3.08 14.02 29.68
C MET A 38 2.16 14.51 28.56
N ALA A 39 1.58 15.72 28.71
CA ALA A 39 0.75 16.32 27.68
C ALA A 39 1.55 16.62 26.39
N ILE A 40 2.78 17.10 26.52
CA ILE A 40 3.69 17.33 25.38
C ILE A 40 4.02 16.01 24.66
N LEU A 41 4.33 14.94 25.41
CA LEU A 41 4.61 13.62 24.84
C LEU A 41 3.40 13.07 24.06
N VAL A 42 2.20 13.16 24.62
CA VAL A 42 0.97 12.73 23.96
C VAL A 42 0.75 13.52 22.67
N LEU A 43 0.93 14.85 22.73
CA LEU A 43 0.81 15.69 21.54
C LEU A 43 1.82 15.32 20.45
N MET A 44 3.08 15.04 20.82
CA MET A 44 4.10 14.59 19.88
C MET A 44 3.74 13.25 19.22
N ILE A 45 3.21 12.29 20.00
CA ILE A 45 2.75 11.00 19.46
C ILE A 45 1.61 11.20 18.46
N ILE A 46 0.64 12.06 18.76
CA ILE A 46 -0.46 12.38 17.85
C ILE A 46 0.07 12.98 16.55
N ILE A 47 0.95 13.97 16.64
CA ILE A 47 1.54 14.61 15.46
C ILE A 47 2.31 13.60 14.61
N GLN A 48 3.12 12.72 15.21
CA GLN A 48 3.84 11.68 14.50
C GLN A 48 2.89 10.68 13.82
N SER A 49 1.83 10.26 14.51
CA SER A 49 0.82 9.35 13.95
C SER A 49 0.14 9.93 12.72
N VAL A 50 -0.29 11.19 12.78
CA VAL A 50 -0.91 11.90 11.63
C VAL A 50 0.08 12.02 10.47
N ARG A 51 1.34 12.36 10.73
CA ARG A 51 2.38 12.42 9.69
C ARG A 51 2.61 11.07 9.04
N THR A 52 2.72 10.01 9.82
CA THR A 52 2.94 8.65 9.30
C THR A 52 1.78 8.18 8.41
N ILE A 53 0.53 8.43 8.82
CA ILE A 53 -0.65 8.13 8.00
C ILE A 53 -0.61 8.91 6.68
N GLY A 54 -0.28 10.20 6.72
CA GLY A 54 -0.17 11.03 5.52
C GLY A 54 0.92 10.58 4.55
N ILE A 55 2.07 10.14 5.06
CA ILE A 55 3.18 9.60 4.24
C ILE A 55 2.77 8.26 3.62
N SER A 56 2.16 7.35 4.37
CA SER A 56 1.69 6.06 3.87
C SER A 56 0.64 6.22 2.76
N ALA A 57 -0.31 7.13 2.93
CA ALA A 57 -1.31 7.41 1.90
C ALA A 57 -0.68 7.96 0.60
N ARG A 58 0.32 8.84 0.70
CA ARG A 58 1.05 9.34 -0.47
C ARG A 58 1.89 8.25 -1.14
N ASN A 59 2.55 7.40 -0.38
CA ASN A 59 3.34 6.30 -0.92
C ASN A 59 2.46 5.31 -1.70
N ASN A 60 1.30 4.93 -1.19
CA ASN A 60 0.36 4.05 -1.89
C ASN A 60 -0.10 4.65 -3.23
N VAL A 61 -0.37 5.96 -3.28
CA VAL A 61 -0.75 6.65 -4.54
C VAL A 61 0.43 6.70 -5.52
N LEU A 62 1.66 6.90 -5.02
CA LEU A 62 2.86 6.89 -5.85
C LEU A 62 3.18 5.49 -6.38
N GLU A 63 3.03 4.45 -5.57
CA GLU A 63 3.18 3.06 -6.00
C GLU A 63 2.14 2.67 -7.06
N GLN A 64 0.87 3.03 -6.87
CA GLN A 64 -0.15 2.81 -7.90
C GLN A 64 0.22 3.48 -9.22
N LYS A 65 0.64 4.75 -9.19
CA LYS A 65 1.08 5.48 -10.39
C LYS A 65 2.36 4.92 -11.00
N ALA A 66 3.27 4.38 -10.17
CA ALA A 66 4.54 3.83 -10.62
C ALA A 66 4.40 2.42 -11.24
N TYR A 67 3.39 1.63 -10.82
CA TYR A 67 3.30 0.21 -11.13
C TYR A 67 2.02 -0.23 -11.87
N LEU A 68 1.07 0.67 -12.11
CA LEU A 68 -0.11 0.36 -12.92
C LEU A 68 -0.06 1.02 -14.30
N ASP A 69 -0.55 0.32 -15.29
CA ASP A 69 -0.85 0.87 -16.60
C ASP A 69 -2.18 1.63 -16.54
N ILE A 70 -2.15 2.92 -16.89
CA ILE A 70 -3.29 3.84 -16.73
C ILE A 70 -4.47 3.51 -17.66
N HIS A 71 -4.24 2.81 -18.77
CA HIS A 71 -5.27 2.45 -19.73
C HIS A 71 -5.98 1.16 -19.35
N THR A 72 -5.23 0.16 -18.89
CA THR A 72 -5.77 -1.18 -18.65
C THR A 72 -6.01 -1.48 -17.18
N GLY A 73 -5.39 -0.71 -16.25
CA GLY A 73 -5.41 -0.99 -14.81
C GLY A 73 -4.59 -2.21 -14.39
N LEU A 74 -3.94 -2.90 -15.34
CA LEU A 74 -3.01 -3.99 -15.04
C LEU A 74 -1.67 -3.45 -14.54
N SER A 75 -0.81 -4.34 -14.03
CA SER A 75 0.57 -3.99 -13.73
C SER A 75 1.28 -3.49 -15.01
N ASN A 76 2.05 -2.42 -14.88
CA ASN A 76 2.78 -1.86 -16.01
C ASN A 76 4.11 -2.57 -16.25
N LYS A 77 4.82 -2.16 -17.30
CA LYS A 77 6.14 -2.68 -17.68
C LYS A 77 7.12 -2.70 -16.52
N SER A 78 7.23 -1.61 -15.77
CA SER A 78 8.18 -1.51 -14.64
C SER A 78 7.90 -2.58 -13.58
N LYS A 79 6.63 -2.86 -13.28
CA LYS A 79 6.25 -3.91 -12.34
C LYS A 79 6.50 -5.31 -12.89
N CYS A 80 6.27 -5.51 -14.18
CA CYS A 80 6.60 -6.77 -14.85
C CYS A 80 8.11 -7.05 -14.78
N GLU A 81 8.95 -6.07 -15.11
CA GLU A 81 10.41 -6.21 -15.06
C GLU A 81 10.93 -6.45 -13.64
N GLU A 82 10.40 -5.73 -12.64
CA GLU A 82 10.74 -5.96 -11.23
C GLU A 82 10.44 -7.41 -10.83
N LEU A 83 9.24 -7.91 -11.16
CA LEU A 83 8.82 -9.26 -10.84
C LEU A 83 9.70 -10.31 -11.52
N LEU A 84 9.94 -10.18 -12.82
CA LEU A 84 10.72 -11.15 -13.60
C LEU A 84 12.20 -11.19 -13.19
N ASN A 85 12.73 -10.10 -12.62
CA ASN A 85 14.09 -10.03 -12.10
C ASN A 85 14.23 -10.46 -10.63
N ASP A 86 13.13 -10.75 -9.93
CA ASP A 86 13.18 -11.20 -8.53
C ASP A 86 13.71 -12.62 -8.44
N LYS A 87 14.84 -12.79 -7.74
CA LYS A 87 15.49 -14.10 -7.55
C LYS A 87 14.61 -15.11 -6.80
N ARG A 88 13.64 -14.65 -6.01
CA ARG A 88 12.65 -15.51 -5.34
C ARG A 88 11.76 -16.23 -6.34
N PHE A 89 11.63 -15.67 -7.52
CA PHE A 89 10.85 -16.16 -8.63
C PHE A 89 11.40 -17.47 -9.21
N ILE A 90 12.72 -17.68 -9.13
CA ILE A 90 13.42 -18.79 -9.85
C ILE A 90 13.29 -20.15 -9.12
N ASN A 91 12.93 -20.15 -7.83
CA ASN A 91 13.03 -21.34 -6.98
C ASN A 91 11.74 -22.17 -6.85
N ASN A 92 10.61 -21.70 -7.38
CA ASN A 92 9.33 -22.40 -7.31
C ASN A 92 8.80 -22.75 -8.71
N PRO A 93 8.04 -23.84 -8.87
CA PRO A 93 7.38 -24.16 -10.13
C PRO A 93 6.46 -23.04 -10.56
N GLN A 94 6.74 -22.44 -11.72
CA GLN A 94 5.94 -21.33 -12.25
C GLN A 94 6.03 -21.28 -13.76
N ALA A 95 5.04 -20.63 -14.37
CA ALA A 95 5.03 -20.37 -15.80
C ALA A 95 4.95 -18.87 -16.05
N CYS A 96 5.78 -18.41 -16.98
CA CYS A 96 5.67 -17.07 -17.56
C CYS A 96 5.13 -17.21 -18.96
N ILE A 97 4.02 -16.53 -19.25
CA ILE A 97 3.33 -16.60 -20.54
C ILE A 97 3.26 -15.18 -21.10
N MET A 98 3.80 -15.01 -22.32
CA MET A 98 3.66 -13.76 -23.06
C MET A 98 2.51 -13.87 -24.04
N PHE A 99 1.74 -12.80 -24.15
CA PHE A 99 0.64 -12.65 -25.10
C PHE A 99 0.85 -11.40 -25.93
N ASP A 100 0.40 -11.44 -27.17
CA ASP A 100 0.44 -10.33 -28.13
C ASP A 100 -0.92 -10.18 -28.81
N ILE A 101 -1.34 -8.93 -29.04
CA ILE A 101 -2.60 -8.65 -29.75
C ILE A 101 -2.32 -8.59 -31.26
N ASN A 102 -2.73 -9.63 -31.98
CA ASN A 102 -2.56 -9.72 -33.41
C ASN A 102 -3.32 -8.58 -34.13
N ASN A 103 -2.68 -8.02 -35.15
CA ASN A 103 -3.24 -7.03 -36.07
C ASN A 103 -3.65 -5.69 -35.41
N LEU A 104 -3.16 -5.35 -34.21
CA LEU A 104 -3.44 -4.08 -33.55
C LEU A 104 -3.08 -2.88 -34.46
N LYS A 105 -1.94 -2.95 -35.13
CA LYS A 105 -1.52 -1.90 -36.08
C LYS A 105 -2.51 -1.74 -37.23
N ILE A 106 -2.98 -2.85 -37.83
CA ILE A 106 -3.95 -2.80 -38.94
C ILE A 106 -5.28 -2.18 -38.44
N ALA A 107 -5.72 -2.55 -37.24
CA ALA A 107 -6.91 -1.96 -36.63
C ALA A 107 -6.76 -0.44 -36.44
N ASN A 108 -5.62 0.00 -35.91
CA ASN A 108 -5.30 1.43 -35.74
C ASN A 108 -5.29 2.19 -37.07
N ASP A 109 -4.63 1.64 -38.08
CA ASP A 109 -4.46 2.29 -39.37
C ASP A 109 -5.80 2.35 -40.15
N THR A 110 -6.69 1.36 -39.94
CA THR A 110 -7.98 1.25 -40.63
C THR A 110 -9.11 1.99 -39.94
N PHE A 111 -9.20 1.86 -38.62
CA PHE A 111 -10.36 2.33 -37.82
C PHE A 111 -9.98 3.41 -36.79
N GLY A 112 -8.71 3.77 -36.71
CA GLY A 112 -8.20 4.78 -35.78
C GLY A 112 -7.80 4.22 -34.41
N HIS A 113 -6.97 4.98 -33.67
CA HIS A 113 -6.40 4.59 -32.39
C HIS A 113 -7.44 4.25 -31.31
N SER A 114 -8.63 4.87 -31.38
CA SER A 114 -9.71 4.56 -30.44
C SER A 114 -10.16 3.09 -30.48
N VAL A 115 -10.14 2.47 -31.68
CA VAL A 115 -10.47 1.04 -31.82
C VAL A 115 -9.34 0.17 -31.29
N GLY A 116 -8.09 0.53 -31.54
CA GLY A 116 -6.96 -0.17 -30.93
C GLY A 116 -6.93 -0.10 -29.41
N ASP A 117 -7.23 1.07 -28.85
CA ASP A 117 -7.36 1.24 -27.40
C ASP A 117 -8.46 0.35 -26.81
N GLN A 118 -9.60 0.21 -27.50
CA GLN A 118 -10.67 -0.71 -27.11
C GLN A 118 -10.20 -2.18 -27.17
N MET A 119 -9.46 -2.58 -28.21
CA MET A 119 -8.90 -3.93 -28.31
C MET A 119 -7.96 -4.23 -27.13
N ILE A 120 -7.07 -3.31 -26.80
CA ILE A 120 -6.14 -3.41 -25.66
C ILE A 120 -6.91 -3.57 -24.35
N ASN A 121 -7.89 -2.70 -24.10
CA ASN A 121 -8.68 -2.72 -22.87
C ASN A 121 -9.52 -3.99 -22.74
N ASN A 122 -10.15 -4.43 -23.84
CA ASN A 122 -10.92 -5.67 -23.85
C ASN A 122 -10.04 -6.89 -23.57
N PHE A 123 -8.88 -7.00 -24.24
CA PHE A 123 -7.97 -8.10 -24.00
C PHE A 123 -7.45 -8.11 -22.57
N ALA A 124 -7.06 -6.95 -22.03
CA ALA A 124 -6.65 -6.81 -20.62
C ALA A 124 -7.72 -7.35 -19.65
N ARG A 125 -8.99 -7.02 -19.89
CA ARG A 125 -10.12 -7.50 -19.09
C ARG A 125 -10.29 -9.03 -19.21
N LEU A 126 -10.27 -9.57 -20.42
CA LEU A 126 -10.39 -11.01 -20.67
C LEU A 126 -9.24 -11.78 -20.01
N LEU A 127 -8.01 -11.29 -20.16
CA LEU A 127 -6.84 -11.90 -19.54
C LEU A 127 -6.92 -11.86 -18.01
N ARG A 128 -7.35 -10.73 -17.43
CA ARG A 128 -7.52 -10.61 -15.97
C ARG A 128 -8.59 -11.58 -15.44
N ASN A 129 -9.68 -11.78 -16.16
CA ASN A 129 -10.75 -12.70 -15.78
C ASN A 129 -10.31 -14.16 -15.87
N ALA A 130 -9.50 -14.51 -16.88
CA ALA A 130 -9.04 -15.89 -17.08
C ALA A 130 -7.93 -16.32 -16.11
N VAL A 131 -7.13 -15.36 -15.63
CA VAL A 131 -6.00 -15.63 -14.71
C VAL A 131 -6.47 -15.42 -13.27
N PRO A 132 -6.29 -16.43 -12.37
CA PRO A 132 -6.68 -16.33 -10.96
C PRO A 132 -6.03 -15.16 -10.22
N ASP A 133 -6.71 -14.61 -9.22
CA ASP A 133 -6.25 -13.42 -8.45
C ASP A 133 -4.89 -13.59 -7.74
N LYS A 134 -4.52 -14.81 -7.40
CA LYS A 134 -3.23 -15.13 -6.80
C LYS A 134 -2.06 -15.06 -7.77
N ASP A 135 -2.35 -15.08 -9.07
CA ASP A 135 -1.37 -15.06 -10.14
C ASP A 135 -1.21 -13.63 -10.68
N PHE A 136 -0.09 -13.37 -11.34
CA PHE A 136 0.25 -12.03 -11.80
C PHE A 136 -0.18 -11.82 -13.25
N VAL A 137 -0.68 -10.61 -13.54
CA VAL A 137 -0.97 -10.14 -14.90
C VAL A 137 -0.46 -8.72 -15.07
N GLY A 138 0.20 -8.45 -16.18
CA GLY A 138 0.70 -7.11 -16.51
C GLY A 138 0.71 -6.82 -18.01
N ARG A 139 0.74 -5.53 -18.35
CA ARG A 139 0.97 -5.03 -19.71
C ARG A 139 2.44 -4.69 -19.84
N TYR A 140 3.15 -5.46 -20.67
CA TYR A 140 4.59 -5.33 -20.85
C TYR A 140 4.97 -4.31 -21.94
N GLY A 141 4.13 -4.17 -22.95
CA GLY A 141 4.35 -3.27 -24.08
C GLY A 141 3.07 -2.64 -24.60
N GLY A 142 3.09 -2.12 -25.81
CA GLY A 142 1.93 -1.55 -26.49
C GLY A 142 0.79 -2.56 -26.65
N ASP A 143 1.11 -3.69 -27.23
CA ASP A 143 0.25 -4.85 -27.53
C ASP A 143 0.64 -6.13 -26.77
N GLU A 144 1.71 -6.06 -25.95
CA GLU A 144 2.28 -7.20 -25.26
C GLU A 144 1.80 -7.27 -23.80
N PHE A 145 1.39 -8.46 -23.37
CA PHE A 145 0.96 -8.76 -22.01
C PHE A 145 1.73 -9.94 -21.44
N VAL A 146 1.86 -10.00 -20.13
CA VAL A 146 2.50 -11.09 -19.43
C VAL A 146 1.59 -11.60 -18.32
N ALA A 147 1.48 -12.91 -18.21
CA ALA A 147 0.93 -13.56 -17.04
C ALA A 147 1.98 -14.48 -16.39
N VAL A 148 2.01 -14.48 -15.07
CA VAL A 148 2.85 -15.36 -14.29
C VAL A 148 1.98 -16.20 -13.37
N ILE A 149 2.03 -17.50 -13.58
CA ILE A 149 1.23 -18.48 -12.87
C ILE A 149 2.14 -19.17 -11.85
N TYR A 150 1.84 -18.96 -10.56
CA TYR A 150 2.62 -19.54 -9.46
C TYR A 150 2.15 -20.96 -9.13
N ASP A 151 3.07 -21.77 -8.58
CA ASP A 151 2.79 -23.13 -8.12
C ASP A 151 1.97 -23.93 -9.14
N THR A 152 2.48 -24.01 -10.37
CA THR A 152 1.72 -24.52 -11.52
C THR A 152 2.39 -25.72 -12.17
N ASP A 153 1.56 -26.50 -12.87
CA ASP A 153 1.93 -27.58 -13.76
C ASP A 153 1.34 -27.36 -15.16
N LYS A 154 1.61 -28.29 -16.08
CA LYS A 154 1.14 -28.19 -17.47
C LYS A 154 -0.39 -28.25 -17.59
N GLU A 155 -1.06 -28.99 -16.70
CA GLU A 155 -2.52 -29.15 -16.71
C GLU A 155 -3.20 -27.84 -16.36
N ARG A 156 -2.80 -27.23 -15.26
CA ARG A 156 -3.33 -25.92 -14.83
C ARG A 156 -3.07 -24.81 -15.85
N ILE A 157 -1.89 -24.79 -16.47
CA ILE A 157 -1.60 -23.85 -17.56
C ILE A 157 -2.57 -24.08 -18.74
N GLY A 158 -2.77 -25.35 -19.11
CA GLY A 158 -3.70 -25.74 -20.18
C GLY A 158 -5.14 -25.28 -19.90
N GLU A 159 -5.61 -25.41 -18.66
CA GLU A 159 -6.94 -24.94 -18.24
C GLU A 159 -7.11 -23.43 -18.36
N ILE A 160 -6.12 -22.66 -17.89
CA ILE A 160 -6.13 -21.18 -17.95
C ILE A 160 -6.14 -20.73 -19.43
N LEU A 161 -5.28 -21.29 -20.26
CA LEU A 161 -5.21 -20.94 -21.69
C LEU A 161 -6.49 -21.33 -22.44
N ALA A 162 -7.07 -22.50 -22.15
CA ALA A 162 -8.35 -22.90 -22.72
C ALA A 162 -9.50 -22.01 -22.25
N GLY A 163 -9.46 -21.56 -21.00
CA GLY A 163 -10.39 -20.57 -20.43
C GLY A 163 -10.30 -19.24 -21.18
N LEU A 164 -9.11 -18.67 -21.29
CA LEU A 164 -8.89 -17.41 -22.02
C LEU A 164 -9.34 -17.54 -23.47
N LYS A 165 -8.99 -18.63 -24.14
CA LYS A 165 -9.41 -18.85 -25.54
C LYS A 165 -10.94 -18.84 -25.68
N ARG A 166 -11.65 -19.52 -24.80
CA ARG A 166 -13.13 -19.53 -24.82
C ARG A 166 -13.70 -18.11 -24.64
N GLU A 167 -13.16 -17.33 -23.71
CA GLU A 167 -13.58 -15.93 -23.47
C GLU A 167 -13.34 -15.06 -24.69
N VAL A 168 -12.19 -15.18 -25.35
CA VAL A 168 -11.84 -14.45 -26.57
C VAL A 168 -12.76 -14.85 -27.72
N ASP A 169 -13.01 -16.16 -27.92
CA ASP A 169 -13.88 -16.68 -28.97
C ASP A 169 -15.32 -16.17 -28.78
N GLN A 170 -15.83 -16.19 -27.55
CA GLN A 170 -17.16 -15.64 -27.21
C GLN A 170 -17.24 -14.14 -27.43
N PHE A 171 -16.21 -13.41 -27.02
CA PHE A 171 -16.12 -11.96 -27.24
C PHE A 171 -16.19 -11.62 -28.73
N ASN A 172 -15.40 -12.32 -29.55
CA ASN A 172 -15.36 -12.11 -31.00
C ASN A 172 -16.69 -12.48 -31.69
N THR A 173 -17.40 -13.51 -31.18
CA THR A 173 -18.69 -13.92 -31.73
C THR A 173 -19.80 -12.91 -31.43
N ASN A 174 -19.73 -12.25 -30.26
CA ASN A 174 -20.71 -11.27 -29.80
C ASN A 174 -20.36 -9.83 -30.19
N ALA A 175 -19.14 -9.60 -30.73
CA ALA A 175 -18.77 -8.29 -31.23
C ALA A 175 -19.64 -7.94 -32.46
N PRO A 176 -20.25 -6.75 -32.51
CA PRO A 176 -20.97 -6.33 -33.72
C PRO A 176 -19.97 -6.38 -34.90
N SER A 177 -20.39 -7.07 -35.96
CA SER A 177 -19.64 -7.07 -37.23
C SER A 177 -19.55 -5.62 -37.73
N VAL A 178 -18.32 -5.10 -37.75
CA VAL A 178 -17.99 -3.79 -38.32
C VAL A 178 -17.87 -3.93 -39.83
#